data_ebf681572297a3abba99336897c9da6c
#
_entry.id   ebf681572297a3abba99336897c9da6c
#
_cell.length_a   1.000
_cell.length_b   1.000
_cell.length_c   1.000
_cell.angle_alpha   90.00
_cell.angle_beta   90.00
_cell.angle_gamma   90.00
#
_symmetry.space_group_name_H-M   'P 1'
#
loop_
_entity.id
_entity.type
_entity.pdbx_description
1 polymer ?
#
loop_
_entity_poly.entity_id
_entity_poly.type
_entity_poly.pdbx_seq_one_letter_code
_entity_poly.pdbx_strand_id
1 'polypeptide(L)'
;MKKLIIGAAILFVQMSFGQVTKELGEFDTVKVYDKLSVKVVQSSENKVVIKGAREAELEAVNKNGILKLRMPFPKLLSGNDLQVTLYYKHIELIDANEGAAVTSDGTIKATSFKVSAQEGAKINVDLDVDKLKVSSVSGGEITATGKAANLDASLGAGGYFLGSKLATSQTKVSVSAGGKADVNVSTLVDAKVSAGGSIYIYGKPKQINQKTVFGGKIEEVK
;
A
#
# COMPACT_ATOMS: atom_id res chain seq x y z
N MET A 1 -2.79 -73.83 0.04
CA MET A 1 -2.44 -72.66 -0.79
C MET A 1 -2.90 -71.43 -0.04
N LYS A 2 -1.98 -70.78 0.72
CA LYS A 2 -2.27 -69.51 1.48
C LYS A 2 -1.95 -68.34 0.59
N LYS A 3 -2.96 -67.55 0.26
CA LYS A 3 -2.79 -66.26 -0.49
C LYS A 3 -2.34 -65.16 0.47
N LEU A 4 -1.13 -64.68 0.33
CA LEU A 4 -0.62 -63.48 1.02
C LEU A 4 -1.17 -62.28 0.31
N ILE A 5 -2.01 -61.47 0.97
CA ILE A 5 -2.40 -60.14 0.49
C ILE A 5 -1.44 -59.13 1.10
N ILE A 6 -0.55 -58.63 0.27
CA ILE A 6 0.35 -57.52 0.63
C ILE A 6 -0.45 -56.22 0.45
N GLY A 7 -0.91 -55.64 1.56
CA GLY A 7 -1.53 -54.33 1.60
C GLY A 7 -0.42 -53.28 1.44
N ALA A 8 -0.37 -52.60 0.30
CA ALA A 8 0.45 -51.41 0.12
C ALA A 8 -0.13 -50.23 0.92
N ALA A 9 0.50 -49.88 2.03
CA ALA A 9 0.18 -48.69 2.77
C ALA A 9 0.73 -47.50 1.98
N ILE A 10 -0.15 -46.75 1.33
CA ILE A 10 0.21 -45.45 0.69
C ILE A 10 0.38 -44.44 1.82
N LEU A 11 1.62 -44.11 2.15
CA LEU A 11 1.96 -42.96 3.01
C LEU A 11 1.61 -41.67 2.25
N PHE A 12 0.48 -41.07 2.57
CA PHE A 12 0.20 -39.69 2.20
C PHE A 12 1.14 -38.79 3.03
N VAL A 13 2.26 -38.36 2.43
CA VAL A 13 3.06 -37.26 2.98
C VAL A 13 2.25 -35.99 2.76
N GLN A 14 1.51 -35.54 3.79
CA GLN A 14 0.97 -34.20 3.82
C GLN A 14 2.15 -33.24 3.95
N MET A 15 2.54 -32.58 2.86
CA MET A 15 3.38 -31.39 2.94
C MET A 15 2.57 -30.29 3.64
N SER A 16 2.76 -30.17 4.94
CA SER A 16 2.32 -29.02 5.73
C SER A 16 3.21 -27.88 5.29
N PHE A 17 2.73 -27.01 4.42
CA PHE A 17 3.39 -25.71 4.19
C PHE A 17 3.41 -24.99 5.53
N GLY A 18 4.61 -24.70 6.02
CA GLY A 18 4.80 -23.99 7.28
C GLY A 18 4.06 -22.65 7.25
N GLN A 19 3.48 -22.29 8.36
CA GLN A 19 2.89 -20.99 8.61
C GLN A 19 3.45 -20.49 9.94
N VAL A 20 4.08 -19.31 9.93
CA VAL A 20 4.53 -18.64 11.14
C VAL A 20 3.55 -17.55 11.51
N THR A 21 3.10 -17.57 12.76
CA THR A 21 2.28 -16.49 13.35
C THR A 21 3.10 -15.80 14.44
N LYS A 22 3.16 -14.47 14.40
CA LYS A 22 3.81 -13.67 15.44
C LYS A 22 2.79 -12.66 15.98
N GLU A 23 2.59 -12.66 17.30
CA GLU A 23 1.85 -11.62 18.00
C GLU A 23 2.66 -10.34 18.01
N LEU A 24 1.97 -9.22 17.78
CA LEU A 24 2.57 -7.90 17.72
C LEU A 24 2.00 -7.02 18.83
N GLY A 25 2.81 -6.17 19.41
CA GLY A 25 2.34 -5.13 20.32
C GLY A 25 1.52 -4.07 19.58
N GLU A 26 1.10 -3.00 20.28
CA GLU A 26 0.37 -1.90 19.67
C GLU A 26 1.26 -1.12 18.69
N PHE A 27 0.69 -0.78 17.51
CA PHE A 27 1.31 0.04 16.48
C PHE A 27 0.24 0.84 15.75
N ASP A 28 0.65 1.97 15.18
CA ASP A 28 -0.15 2.83 14.31
C ASP A 28 0.48 3.02 12.93
N THR A 29 1.75 2.70 12.81
CA THR A 29 2.55 2.88 11.61
C THR A 29 3.07 1.53 11.11
N VAL A 30 2.83 1.23 9.82
CA VAL A 30 3.32 0.02 9.16
C VAL A 30 4.29 0.40 8.06
N LYS A 31 5.52 -0.12 8.12
CA LYS A 31 6.55 0.04 7.10
C LYS A 31 6.93 -1.30 6.50
N VAL A 32 6.87 -1.41 5.18
CA VAL A 32 7.11 -2.66 4.44
C VAL A 32 8.24 -2.46 3.45
N TYR A 33 9.17 -3.42 3.41
CA TYR A 33 10.40 -3.38 2.62
C TYR A 33 10.62 -4.67 1.83
N ASP A 34 11.71 -4.72 1.06
CA ASP A 34 12.34 -5.92 0.52
C ASP A 34 11.44 -6.76 -0.39
N LYS A 35 10.63 -6.12 -1.25
CA LYS A 35 9.69 -6.82 -2.16
C LYS A 35 8.67 -7.72 -1.46
N LEU A 36 8.43 -7.50 -0.17
CA LEU A 36 7.39 -8.23 0.55
C LEU A 36 6.00 -7.92 -0.02
N SER A 37 5.15 -8.94 -0.08
CA SER A 37 3.73 -8.79 -0.43
C SER A 37 2.88 -8.93 0.84
N VAL A 38 2.28 -7.81 1.26
CA VAL A 38 1.55 -7.71 2.52
C VAL A 38 0.09 -7.36 2.29
N LYS A 39 -0.82 -8.22 2.80
CA LYS A 39 -2.23 -7.92 2.92
C LYS A 39 -2.50 -7.39 4.33
N VAL A 40 -3.10 -6.21 4.46
CA VAL A 40 -3.52 -5.65 5.75
C VAL A 40 -5.00 -5.90 5.98
N VAL A 41 -5.36 -6.42 7.14
CA VAL A 41 -6.72 -6.86 7.51
C VAL A 41 -7.09 -6.25 8.85
N GLN A 42 -8.19 -5.50 8.92
CA GLN A 42 -8.68 -4.98 10.20
C GLN A 42 -9.16 -6.13 11.10
N SER A 43 -8.78 -6.11 12.36
CA SER A 43 -9.03 -7.19 13.32
C SER A 43 -9.13 -6.63 14.75
N SER A 44 -9.54 -7.48 15.69
CA SER A 44 -9.42 -7.21 17.14
C SER A 44 -8.03 -7.52 17.71
N GLU A 45 -7.10 -8.04 16.91
CA GLU A 45 -5.76 -8.47 17.33
C GLU A 45 -4.69 -7.85 16.42
N ASN A 46 -3.53 -7.60 16.99
CA ASN A 46 -2.32 -7.20 16.25
C ASN A 46 -1.42 -8.41 16.06
N LYS A 47 -1.45 -9.04 14.90
CA LYS A 47 -0.62 -10.20 14.56
C LYS A 47 -0.22 -10.25 13.10
N VAL A 48 0.86 -10.92 12.79
CA VAL A 48 1.27 -11.22 11.43
C VAL A 48 1.30 -12.71 11.19
N VAL A 49 0.74 -13.12 10.06
CA VAL A 49 0.76 -14.49 9.55
C VAL A 49 1.60 -14.51 8.30
N ILE A 50 2.61 -15.37 8.26
CA ILE A 50 3.59 -15.46 7.19
C ILE A 50 3.54 -16.87 6.62
N LYS A 51 3.46 -16.97 5.29
CA LYS A 51 3.47 -18.24 4.55
C LYS A 51 4.53 -18.19 3.45
N GLY A 52 5.24 -19.29 3.25
CA GLY A 52 6.26 -19.45 2.22
C GLY A 52 7.44 -20.26 2.71
N ALA A 53 8.36 -20.61 1.83
CA ALA A 53 9.50 -21.48 2.17
C ALA A 53 10.46 -20.88 3.20
N ARG A 54 10.43 -19.56 3.40
CA ARG A 54 11.32 -18.81 4.30
C ARG A 54 10.57 -17.95 5.31
N GLU A 55 9.37 -18.38 5.70
CA GLU A 55 8.48 -17.65 6.61
C GLU A 55 9.11 -17.29 7.96
N ALA A 56 10.03 -18.14 8.45
CA ALA A 56 10.74 -17.89 9.70
C ALA A 56 11.77 -16.75 9.63
N GLU A 57 12.22 -16.40 8.42
CA GLU A 57 13.26 -15.39 8.22
C GLU A 57 12.72 -13.95 8.28
N LEU A 58 11.42 -13.74 8.02
CA LEU A 58 10.84 -12.40 8.06
C LEU A 58 10.99 -11.76 9.43
N GLU A 59 11.59 -10.58 9.45
CA GLU A 59 11.66 -9.74 10.63
C GLU A 59 10.42 -8.85 10.75
N ALA A 60 9.68 -9.01 11.85
CA ALA A 60 8.60 -8.11 12.25
C ALA A 60 9.03 -7.38 13.51
N VAL A 61 9.51 -6.15 13.38
CA VAL A 61 10.06 -5.36 14.47
C VAL A 61 9.13 -4.20 14.79
N ASN A 62 8.51 -4.21 15.98
CA ASN A 62 7.71 -3.10 16.48
C ASN A 62 8.53 -2.30 17.51
N LYS A 63 8.74 -1.02 17.22
CA LYS A 63 9.41 -0.10 18.14
C LYS A 63 8.67 1.24 18.16
N ASN A 64 8.22 1.66 19.34
CA ASN A 64 7.52 2.93 19.54
C ASN A 64 6.32 3.13 18.59
N GLY A 65 5.50 2.09 18.42
CA GLY A 65 4.32 2.15 17.53
C GLY A 65 4.62 2.01 16.04
N ILE A 66 5.89 1.85 15.65
CA ILE A 66 6.30 1.66 14.24
C ILE A 66 6.63 0.18 14.03
N LEU A 67 5.76 -0.51 13.31
CA LEU A 67 5.99 -1.88 12.86
C LEU A 67 6.75 -1.86 11.54
N LYS A 68 7.90 -2.53 11.50
CA LYS A 68 8.68 -2.76 10.28
C LYS A 68 8.61 -4.24 9.91
N LEU A 69 8.23 -4.52 8.66
CA LEU A 69 8.26 -5.83 8.04
C LEU A 69 9.35 -5.83 6.98
N ARG A 70 10.38 -6.66 7.15
CA ARG A 70 11.55 -6.67 6.26
C ARG A 70 12.24 -8.02 6.24
N MET A 71 13.12 -8.22 5.25
CA MET A 71 14.04 -9.34 5.23
C MET A 71 15.33 -8.99 6.00
N PRO A 72 15.99 -9.96 6.66
CA PRO A 72 17.26 -9.73 7.33
C PRO A 72 18.40 -9.52 6.33
N PHE A 73 19.43 -8.80 6.75
CA PHE A 73 20.71 -8.79 6.05
C PHE A 73 21.40 -10.18 6.19
N PRO A 74 21.97 -10.79 5.11
CA PRO A 74 22.20 -10.26 3.77
C PRO A 74 21.10 -10.58 2.74
N LYS A 75 19.90 -10.94 3.17
CA LYS A 75 18.78 -11.39 2.30
C LYS A 75 17.84 -10.24 1.91
N LEU A 76 18.35 -9.03 1.77
CA LEU A 76 17.56 -7.88 1.32
C LEU A 76 16.98 -8.10 -0.08
N LEU A 77 15.84 -7.48 -0.38
CA LEU A 77 15.12 -7.55 -1.66
C LEU A 77 14.67 -8.95 -2.07
N SER A 78 14.50 -9.89 -1.13
CA SER A 78 14.17 -11.29 -1.41
C SER A 78 12.84 -11.76 -0.82
N GLY A 79 11.94 -10.85 -0.46
CA GLY A 79 10.65 -11.16 0.17
C GLY A 79 9.53 -11.59 -0.79
N ASN A 80 9.79 -11.62 -2.09
CA ASN A 80 8.77 -11.84 -3.14
C ASN A 80 8.11 -13.22 -3.14
N ASP A 81 8.66 -14.21 -2.47
CA ASP A 81 8.12 -15.56 -2.30
C ASP A 81 7.34 -15.76 -0.98
N LEU A 82 7.25 -14.69 -0.16
CA LEU A 82 6.50 -14.70 1.08
C LEU A 82 5.12 -14.05 0.88
N GLN A 83 4.10 -14.71 1.43
CA GLN A 83 2.76 -14.16 1.57
C GLN A 83 2.54 -13.74 3.02
N VAL A 84 2.36 -12.45 3.24
CA VAL A 84 2.22 -11.87 4.57
C VAL A 84 0.82 -11.31 4.77
N THR A 85 0.13 -11.75 5.81
CA THR A 85 -1.13 -11.15 6.25
C THR A 85 -0.91 -10.47 7.59
N LEU A 86 -1.07 -9.15 7.61
CA LEU A 86 -0.96 -8.33 8.80
C LEU A 86 -2.37 -8.00 9.33
N TYR A 87 -2.71 -8.53 10.47
CA TYR A 87 -3.91 -8.17 11.21
C TYR A 87 -3.62 -6.99 12.12
N TYR A 88 -4.49 -5.96 12.09
CA TYR A 88 -4.30 -4.74 12.86
C TYR A 88 -5.59 -4.27 13.52
N LYS A 89 -5.48 -3.69 14.71
CA LYS A 89 -6.59 -3.02 15.41
C LYS A 89 -6.80 -1.61 14.88
N HIS A 90 -5.70 -0.86 14.75
CA HIS A 90 -5.69 0.52 14.30
C HIS A 90 -4.40 0.80 13.53
N ILE A 91 -4.50 1.53 12.41
CA ILE A 91 -3.36 2.05 11.66
C ILE A 91 -3.67 3.46 11.15
N GLU A 92 -2.64 4.32 11.15
CA GLU A 92 -2.70 5.70 10.64
C GLU A 92 -1.77 5.92 9.44
N LEU A 93 -0.79 5.05 9.27
CA LEU A 93 0.20 5.17 8.20
C LEU A 93 0.60 3.80 7.61
N ILE A 94 0.62 3.73 6.28
CA ILE A 94 1.27 2.67 5.51
C ILE A 94 2.38 3.30 4.67
N ASP A 95 3.60 2.76 4.79
CA ASP A 95 4.80 3.19 4.06
C ASP A 95 5.45 1.97 3.41
N ALA A 96 5.38 1.88 2.08
CA ALA A 96 5.96 0.78 1.31
C ALA A 96 7.19 1.25 0.54
N ASN A 97 8.24 0.45 0.58
CA ASN A 97 9.57 0.76 0.06
C ASN A 97 10.15 -0.44 -0.68
N GLU A 98 11.19 -0.22 -1.48
CA GLU A 98 12.04 -1.28 -2.04
C GLU A 98 11.25 -2.36 -2.79
N GLY A 99 10.32 -1.92 -3.64
CA GLY A 99 9.49 -2.81 -4.45
C GLY A 99 8.44 -3.61 -3.67
N ALA A 100 8.18 -3.30 -2.40
CA ALA A 100 7.14 -3.95 -1.61
C ALA A 100 5.74 -3.66 -2.17
N ALA A 101 4.80 -4.59 -1.95
CA ALA A 101 3.41 -4.45 -2.31
C ALA A 101 2.51 -4.54 -1.08
N VAL A 102 1.60 -3.57 -0.91
CA VAL A 102 0.63 -3.57 0.19
C VAL A 102 -0.79 -3.46 -0.36
N THR A 103 -1.68 -4.32 0.10
CA THR A 103 -3.11 -4.29 -0.26
C THR A 103 -3.98 -4.29 0.99
N SER A 104 -5.06 -3.51 1.01
CA SER A 104 -6.06 -3.62 2.07
C SER A 104 -7.10 -4.71 1.75
N ASP A 105 -7.50 -5.46 2.77
CA ASP A 105 -8.63 -6.37 2.71
C ASP A 105 -9.84 -5.68 3.36
N GLY A 106 -10.62 -5.00 2.53
CA GLY A 106 -11.71 -4.13 2.96
C GLY A 106 -11.32 -2.67 3.12
N THR A 107 -12.30 -1.88 3.56
CA THR A 107 -12.21 -0.42 3.66
C THR A 107 -11.52 0.00 4.97
N ILE A 108 -10.42 0.73 4.86
CA ILE A 108 -9.75 1.35 6.02
C ILE A 108 -10.52 2.62 6.41
N LYS A 109 -10.97 2.69 7.67
CA LYS A 109 -11.69 3.85 8.21
C LYS A 109 -10.84 4.58 9.24
N ALA A 110 -10.64 5.89 9.03
CA ALA A 110 -9.87 6.73 9.95
C ALA A 110 -10.26 8.21 9.79
N THR A 111 -10.06 9.03 10.82
CA THR A 111 -10.16 10.50 10.69
C THR A 111 -8.99 11.05 9.86
N SER A 112 -7.79 10.51 10.03
CA SER A 112 -6.61 10.90 9.26
C SER A 112 -5.81 9.66 8.88
N PHE A 113 -5.41 9.57 7.62
CA PHE A 113 -4.62 8.46 7.12
C PHE A 113 -3.51 8.94 6.19
N LYS A 114 -2.37 8.29 6.26
CA LYS A 114 -1.23 8.59 5.40
C LYS A 114 -0.78 7.35 4.64
N VAL A 115 -0.52 7.52 3.34
CA VAL A 115 0.00 6.47 2.46
C VAL A 115 1.25 6.99 1.77
N SER A 116 2.32 6.21 1.83
CA SER A 116 3.60 6.55 1.22
C SER A 116 4.15 5.36 0.43
N ALA A 117 4.54 5.58 -0.83
CA ALA A 117 5.20 4.58 -1.66
C ALA A 117 6.45 5.15 -2.31
N GLN A 118 7.56 4.42 -2.24
CA GLN A 118 8.81 4.82 -2.87
C GLN A 118 9.60 3.62 -3.36
N GLU A 119 10.59 3.89 -4.22
CA GLU A 119 11.52 2.87 -4.73
C GLU A 119 10.80 1.69 -5.40
N GLY A 120 9.85 2.03 -6.29
CA GLY A 120 9.07 1.04 -7.04
C GLY A 120 8.03 0.27 -6.24
N ALA A 121 7.77 0.64 -4.99
CA ALA A 121 6.74 -0.01 -4.18
C ALA A 121 5.32 0.31 -4.67
N LYS A 122 4.37 -0.59 -4.36
CA LYS A 122 2.97 -0.48 -4.77
C LYS A 122 2.02 -0.58 -3.59
N ILE A 123 1.06 0.33 -3.51
CA ILE A 123 0.01 0.30 -2.48
C ILE A 123 -1.35 0.35 -3.15
N ASN A 124 -2.25 -0.56 -2.77
CA ASN A 124 -3.63 -0.57 -3.23
C ASN A 124 -4.56 -0.64 -2.02
N VAL A 125 -5.33 0.44 -1.79
CA VAL A 125 -6.16 0.59 -0.59
C VAL A 125 -7.55 1.10 -0.92
N ASP A 126 -8.55 0.60 -0.18
CA ASP A 126 -9.90 1.13 -0.15
C ASP A 126 -10.11 1.91 1.14
N LEU A 127 -10.62 3.15 1.04
CA LEU A 127 -10.58 4.15 2.10
C LEU A 127 -11.94 4.80 2.37
N ASP A 128 -12.22 5.08 3.64
CA ASP A 128 -13.29 5.96 4.11
C ASP A 128 -12.71 6.86 5.22
N VAL A 129 -12.18 8.02 4.82
CA VAL A 129 -11.39 8.87 5.72
C VAL A 129 -11.77 10.36 5.58
N ASP A 130 -11.54 11.17 6.62
CA ASP A 130 -11.74 12.61 6.51
C ASP A 130 -10.55 13.30 5.87
N LYS A 131 -9.32 12.89 6.22
CA LYS A 131 -8.09 13.47 5.70
C LYS A 131 -7.16 12.37 5.19
N LEU A 132 -6.81 12.45 3.92
CA LEU A 132 -5.83 11.56 3.29
C LEU A 132 -4.58 12.34 2.89
N LYS A 133 -3.41 11.87 3.31
CA LYS A 133 -2.13 12.35 2.80
C LYS A 133 -1.46 11.26 1.98
N VAL A 134 -1.09 11.60 0.74
CA VAL A 134 -0.45 10.70 -0.22
C VAL A 134 0.94 11.23 -0.54
N SER A 135 1.93 10.34 -0.51
CA SER A 135 3.29 10.64 -0.95
C SER A 135 3.78 9.52 -1.87
N SER A 136 4.13 9.83 -3.12
CA SER A 136 4.69 8.85 -4.05
C SER A 136 5.89 9.41 -4.77
N VAL A 137 7.04 8.73 -4.62
CA VAL A 137 8.31 9.17 -5.22
C VAL A 137 9.11 7.98 -5.74
N SER A 138 10.13 8.24 -6.55
CA SER A 138 11.08 7.22 -7.03
C SER A 138 10.38 6.00 -7.64
N GLY A 139 9.38 6.23 -8.51
CA GLY A 139 8.62 5.18 -9.17
C GLY A 139 7.62 4.45 -8.27
N GLY A 140 7.34 4.93 -7.07
CA GLY A 140 6.27 4.39 -6.23
C GLY A 140 4.90 4.55 -6.89
N GLU A 141 3.97 3.64 -6.61
CA GLU A 141 2.61 3.64 -7.15
C GLU A 141 1.58 3.47 -6.03
N ILE A 142 0.61 4.38 -5.96
CA ILE A 142 -0.48 4.30 -4.99
C ILE A 142 -1.80 4.32 -5.75
N THR A 143 -2.59 3.26 -5.59
CA THR A 143 -3.97 3.18 -6.04
C THR A 143 -4.89 3.32 -4.82
N ALA A 144 -5.82 4.27 -4.87
CA ALA A 144 -6.80 4.46 -3.80
C ALA A 144 -8.22 4.49 -4.36
N THR A 145 -9.14 3.81 -3.66
CA THR A 145 -10.58 3.79 -3.96
C THR A 145 -11.39 4.21 -2.72
N GLY A 146 -12.70 4.42 -2.90
CA GLY A 146 -13.59 4.81 -1.80
C GLY A 146 -13.75 6.33 -1.67
N LYS A 147 -13.56 6.90 -0.48
CA LYS A 147 -13.77 8.34 -0.24
C LYS A 147 -12.79 8.94 0.76
N ALA A 148 -12.47 10.23 0.53
CA ALA A 148 -11.75 11.08 1.48
C ALA A 148 -12.32 12.50 1.40
N ALA A 149 -12.70 13.12 2.52
CA ALA A 149 -13.19 14.48 2.45
C ALA A 149 -12.11 15.45 1.93
N ASN A 150 -10.88 15.30 2.40
CA ASN A 150 -9.74 16.12 2.01
C ASN A 150 -8.55 15.23 1.58
N LEU A 151 -7.97 15.54 0.43
CA LEU A 151 -6.77 14.89 -0.09
C LEU A 151 -5.62 15.90 -0.21
N ASP A 152 -4.44 15.55 0.34
CA ASP A 152 -3.17 16.24 0.09
C ASP A 152 -2.19 15.24 -0.55
N ALA A 153 -1.95 15.37 -1.86
CA ALA A 153 -1.11 14.46 -2.62
C ALA A 153 0.17 15.16 -3.13
N SER A 154 1.31 14.57 -2.85
CA SER A 154 2.63 15.02 -3.29
C SER A 154 3.36 13.91 -4.05
N LEU A 155 3.67 14.16 -5.32
CA LEU A 155 4.33 13.20 -6.18
C LEU A 155 5.59 13.79 -6.82
N GLY A 156 6.63 12.97 -6.89
CA GLY A 156 7.90 13.38 -7.48
C GLY A 156 8.71 12.21 -8.04
N ALA A 157 9.72 12.50 -8.83
CA ALA A 157 10.63 11.48 -9.36
C ALA A 157 9.92 10.26 -9.95
N GLY A 158 8.92 10.47 -10.84
CA GLY A 158 8.17 9.41 -11.49
C GLY A 158 7.20 8.66 -10.57
N GLY A 159 6.79 9.21 -9.45
CA GLY A 159 5.76 8.62 -8.58
C GLY A 159 4.35 8.73 -9.18
N TYR A 160 3.49 7.75 -8.89
CA TYR A 160 2.14 7.65 -9.42
C TYR A 160 1.08 7.63 -8.31
N PHE A 161 -0.03 8.35 -8.54
CA PHE A 161 -1.24 8.25 -7.74
C PHE A 161 -2.45 8.03 -8.64
N LEU A 162 -3.10 6.88 -8.50
CA LEU A 162 -4.26 6.44 -9.28
C LEU A 162 -5.51 6.55 -8.39
N GLY A 163 -6.03 7.77 -8.26
CA GLY A 163 -7.16 8.12 -7.39
C GLY A 163 -8.45 8.45 -8.13
N SER A 164 -8.60 8.08 -9.42
CA SER A 164 -9.83 8.36 -10.20
C SER A 164 -11.09 7.73 -9.59
N LYS A 165 -10.96 6.68 -8.77
CA LYS A 165 -12.04 6.00 -8.03
C LYS A 165 -12.12 6.39 -6.55
N LEU A 166 -11.32 7.36 -6.10
CA LEU A 166 -11.39 7.92 -4.75
C LEU A 166 -12.18 9.24 -4.81
N ALA A 167 -13.42 9.24 -4.35
CA ALA A 167 -14.23 10.45 -4.30
C ALA A 167 -13.71 11.41 -3.24
N THR A 168 -13.39 12.66 -3.64
CA THR A 168 -12.93 13.69 -2.71
C THR A 168 -13.78 14.95 -2.79
N SER A 169 -13.86 15.71 -1.72
CA SER A 169 -14.49 17.04 -1.70
C SER A 169 -13.47 18.12 -2.06
N GLN A 170 -12.34 18.14 -1.37
CA GLN A 170 -11.26 19.10 -1.59
C GLN A 170 -9.94 18.36 -1.81
N THR A 171 -9.18 18.78 -2.81
CA THR A 171 -7.90 18.15 -3.15
C THR A 171 -6.84 19.21 -3.38
N LYS A 172 -5.71 19.05 -2.69
CA LYS A 172 -4.45 19.70 -3.03
C LYS A 172 -3.52 18.65 -3.64
N VAL A 173 -3.07 18.87 -4.85
CA VAL A 173 -2.19 17.92 -5.54
C VAL A 173 -0.99 18.63 -6.16
N SER A 174 0.20 18.15 -5.83
CA SER A 174 1.46 18.65 -6.36
C SER A 174 2.24 17.54 -7.03
N VAL A 175 2.60 17.73 -8.29
CA VAL A 175 3.37 16.78 -9.09
C VAL A 175 4.64 17.46 -9.58
N SER A 176 5.77 16.75 -9.45
CA SER A 176 7.06 17.23 -9.93
C SER A 176 7.89 16.10 -10.56
N ALA A 177 8.89 16.48 -11.34
CA ALA A 177 9.88 15.56 -11.89
C ALA A 177 9.27 14.29 -12.52
N GLY A 178 8.30 14.46 -13.44
CA GLY A 178 7.72 13.39 -14.25
C GLY A 178 6.68 12.51 -13.53
N GLY A 179 6.23 12.87 -12.34
CA GLY A 179 5.15 12.13 -11.65
C GLY A 179 3.79 12.25 -12.36
N LYS A 180 2.82 11.42 -11.97
CA LYS A 180 1.45 11.43 -12.50
C LYS A 180 0.42 11.26 -11.39
N ALA A 181 -0.61 12.10 -11.38
CA ALA A 181 -1.75 12.00 -10.47
C ALA A 181 -3.08 11.97 -11.22
N ASP A 182 -3.94 11.00 -10.88
CA ASP A 182 -5.36 10.98 -11.23
C ASP A 182 -6.15 11.29 -9.95
N VAL A 183 -6.95 12.37 -9.95
CA VAL A 183 -7.73 12.80 -8.78
C VAL A 183 -9.20 12.99 -9.15
N ASN A 184 -10.12 12.60 -8.26
CA ASN A 184 -11.57 12.74 -8.47
C ASN A 184 -12.14 13.68 -7.39
N VAL A 185 -12.58 14.88 -7.83
CA VAL A 185 -12.88 16.00 -6.94
C VAL A 185 -14.26 16.58 -7.25
N SER A 186 -15.01 16.97 -6.22
CA SER A 186 -16.36 17.54 -6.39
C SER A 186 -16.47 19.03 -6.07
N THR A 187 -15.57 19.59 -5.25
CA THR A 187 -15.71 20.99 -4.80
C THR A 187 -14.53 21.86 -5.22
N LEU A 188 -13.34 21.61 -4.72
CA LEU A 188 -12.16 22.43 -4.95
C LEU A 188 -10.94 21.58 -5.24
N VAL A 189 -10.20 21.90 -6.30
CA VAL A 189 -8.88 21.34 -6.54
C VAL A 189 -7.84 22.45 -6.69
N ASP A 190 -6.76 22.35 -5.90
CA ASP A 190 -5.52 23.10 -6.07
C ASP A 190 -4.47 22.19 -6.70
N ALA A 191 -4.24 22.34 -8.01
CA ALA A 191 -3.35 21.50 -8.79
C ALA A 191 -2.07 22.24 -9.19
N LYS A 192 -0.92 21.66 -8.85
CA LYS A 192 0.39 22.22 -9.22
C LYS A 192 1.26 21.19 -9.90
N VAL A 193 1.80 21.53 -11.07
CA VAL A 193 2.83 20.74 -11.76
C VAL A 193 4.10 21.55 -11.87
N SER A 194 5.26 20.93 -11.57
CA SER A 194 6.57 21.57 -11.74
C SER A 194 7.60 20.59 -12.28
N ALA A 195 8.44 21.06 -13.21
CA ALA A 195 9.49 20.26 -13.84
C ALA A 195 8.97 18.97 -14.51
N GLY A 196 7.89 19.10 -15.30
CA GLY A 196 7.23 17.98 -15.98
C GLY A 196 6.30 17.17 -15.07
N GLY A 197 5.55 16.25 -15.69
CA GLY A 197 4.54 15.44 -15.03
C GLY A 197 3.11 15.81 -15.44
N SER A 198 2.12 15.09 -14.87
CA SER A 198 0.72 15.26 -15.28
C SER A 198 -0.25 15.11 -14.12
N ILE A 199 -1.30 15.92 -14.12
CA ILE A 199 -2.46 15.80 -13.24
C ILE A 199 -3.71 15.68 -14.10
N TYR A 200 -4.50 14.62 -13.89
CA TYR A 200 -5.79 14.40 -14.51
C TYR A 200 -6.88 14.56 -13.46
N ILE A 201 -7.81 15.49 -13.69
CA ILE A 201 -8.87 15.85 -12.76
C ILE A 201 -10.17 15.24 -13.26
N TYR A 202 -10.71 14.30 -12.50
CA TYR A 202 -12.02 13.68 -12.65
C TYR A 202 -13.03 14.34 -11.71
N GLY A 203 -14.37 14.11 -11.94
CA GLY A 203 -15.45 14.46 -11.01
C GLY A 203 -16.12 15.75 -11.40
N LYS A 204 -15.83 16.79 -11.85
CA LYS A 204 -16.46 18.11 -12.10
C LYS A 204 -16.41 19.02 -10.85
N PRO A 205 -15.24 19.39 -10.36
CA PRO A 205 -15.10 20.32 -9.25
C PRO A 205 -15.71 21.68 -9.57
N LYS A 206 -16.27 22.34 -8.55
CA LYS A 206 -16.86 23.69 -8.69
C LYS A 206 -15.79 24.76 -8.92
N GLN A 207 -14.56 24.52 -8.43
CA GLN A 207 -13.43 25.43 -8.57
C GLN A 207 -12.14 24.66 -8.84
N ILE A 208 -11.37 25.15 -9.81
CA ILE A 208 -10.05 24.62 -10.17
C ILE A 208 -9.05 25.76 -10.09
N ASN A 209 -8.06 25.63 -9.19
CA ASN A 209 -6.88 26.47 -9.15
C ASN A 209 -5.71 25.64 -9.72
N GLN A 210 -5.10 26.11 -10.79
CA GLN A 210 -4.02 25.37 -11.44
C GLN A 210 -2.78 26.21 -11.66
N LYS A 211 -1.60 25.59 -11.48
CA LYS A 211 -0.32 26.21 -11.72
C LYS A 211 0.66 25.23 -12.35
N THR A 212 1.24 25.61 -13.49
CA THR A 212 2.30 24.86 -14.14
C THR A 212 3.58 25.68 -14.18
N VAL A 213 4.72 25.07 -13.81
CA VAL A 213 6.04 25.73 -13.77
C VAL A 213 7.07 24.79 -14.41
N PHE A 214 7.81 25.26 -15.39
CA PHE A 214 8.80 24.47 -16.14
C PHE A 214 8.23 23.21 -16.82
N GLY A 215 7.05 23.34 -17.45
CA GLY A 215 6.42 22.27 -18.21
C GLY A 215 5.58 21.30 -17.36
N GLY A 216 4.82 20.47 -18.06
CA GLY A 216 3.87 19.51 -17.50
C GLY A 216 2.44 19.79 -17.94
N LYS A 217 1.50 18.95 -17.51
CA LYS A 217 0.10 18.97 -17.96
C LYS A 217 -0.87 18.89 -16.79
N ILE A 218 -1.91 19.74 -16.83
CA ILE A 218 -3.09 19.62 -15.97
C ILE A 218 -4.30 19.55 -16.90
N GLU A 219 -5.16 18.54 -16.76
CA GLU A 219 -6.27 18.28 -17.66
C GLU A 219 -7.51 17.85 -16.90
N GLU A 220 -8.67 18.42 -17.26
CA GLU A 220 -9.96 17.92 -16.83
C GLU A 220 -10.39 16.77 -17.74
N VAL A 221 -10.72 15.63 -17.14
CA VAL A 221 -11.22 14.45 -17.85
C VAL A 221 -12.75 14.51 -17.86
N LYS A 222 -13.32 14.55 -19.05
CA LYS A 222 -14.78 14.65 -19.28
C LYS A 222 -15.43 13.28 -19.31
#